data_cf7aa8355926ad93da1e70ed96124b12
#
_entry.id   cf7aa8355926ad93da1e70ed96124b12
#
_cell.length_a   1.000
_cell.length_b   1.000
_cell.length_c   1.000
_cell.angle_alpha   90.00
_cell.angle_beta   90.00
_cell.angle_gamma   90.00
#
_symmetry.space_group_name_H-M   'P 1'
#
loop_
_entity.id
_entity.type
_entity.pdbx_description
1 polymer ?
#
loop_
_entity_poly.entity_id
_entity_poly.type
_entity_poly.pdbx_seq_one_letter_code
_entity_poly.pdbx_strand_id
1 'polypeptide(L)'
;MLDICMLGTCGMMPLPGRWLSCMLLRNGSTLTLFDCGEGTQIPWKSLGWGFRQLGAICFTHMHADHVAGLPGVLFMVAHAGRTESLDIYGPPGTAYVIEGLRRIAAEMPYPIQIHELKSGKQFALPGGLQGSCAAASHGVPCLAYRAELLRKPAFQVEQAQALGLPVQLWSRLQHGEALEYNGQIITPQQVLGPPRRGISLAFITDTRPTKALSEFARDVDLLICESMYDDPGDLVLARANAHMLAEESAGIAQAAGAQALLLTHFSPKIVDTSLAERAARQIFANSRAARDGMVITLDYS
;
A
#
# COMPACT_ATOMS: atom_id res chain seq x y z
N MET A 1 2.04 -13.31 -5.50
CA MET A 1 1.38 -13.37 -4.18
C MET A 1 1.86 -12.18 -3.35
N LEU A 2 0.94 -11.42 -2.78
CA LEU A 2 1.19 -10.33 -1.84
C LEU A 2 0.46 -10.63 -0.53
N ASP A 3 1.15 -10.51 0.60
CA ASP A 3 0.52 -10.60 1.90
C ASP A 3 0.37 -9.20 2.51
N ILE A 4 -0.78 -8.91 3.06
CA ILE A 4 -1.14 -7.63 3.65
C ILE A 4 -1.55 -7.90 5.09
N CYS A 5 -0.96 -7.19 6.05
CA CYS A 5 -1.41 -7.21 7.43
C CYS A 5 -1.86 -5.81 7.85
N MET A 6 -3.09 -5.69 8.33
CA MET A 6 -3.56 -4.50 9.01
C MET A 6 -3.02 -4.55 10.44
N LEU A 7 -1.91 -3.84 10.70
CA LEU A 7 -1.30 -3.81 12.05
C LEU A 7 -2.17 -3.08 13.04
N GLY A 8 -2.91 -2.07 12.58
CA GLY A 8 -3.86 -1.32 13.37
C GLY A 8 -4.95 -0.72 12.49
N THR A 9 -6.08 -0.40 13.09
CA THR A 9 -7.29 0.04 12.37
C THR A 9 -7.97 1.26 12.98
N CYS A 10 -7.42 1.84 14.06
CA CYS A 10 -7.98 3.01 14.75
C CYS A 10 -7.42 4.31 14.17
N GLY A 11 -8.25 5.34 14.04
CA GLY A 11 -7.81 6.70 13.78
C GLY A 11 -7.65 7.49 15.08
N MET A 12 -7.00 8.66 15.04
CA MET A 12 -6.84 9.66 16.10
C MET A 12 -5.98 9.21 17.29
N MET A 13 -6.30 8.11 17.97
CA MET A 13 -5.59 7.64 19.16
C MET A 13 -5.65 6.12 19.30
N PRO A 14 -4.59 5.50 19.83
CA PRO A 14 -4.64 4.06 20.10
C PRO A 14 -5.57 3.76 21.30
N LEU A 15 -6.22 2.60 21.25
CA LEU A 15 -7.04 2.09 22.33
C LEU A 15 -6.45 0.76 22.85
N PRO A 16 -6.76 0.33 24.07
CA PRO A 16 -6.41 -1.01 24.52
C PRO A 16 -6.92 -2.07 23.53
N GLY A 17 -6.00 -2.83 22.94
CA GLY A 17 -6.32 -3.86 21.95
C GLY A 17 -6.68 -3.35 20.54
N ARG A 18 -6.50 -2.06 20.25
CA ARG A 18 -6.75 -1.49 18.91
C ARG A 18 -5.74 -0.38 18.60
N TRP A 19 -4.83 -0.70 17.68
CA TRP A 19 -3.71 0.16 17.31
C TRP A 19 -4.10 1.15 16.21
N LEU A 20 -3.28 2.20 16.06
CA LEU A 20 -3.45 3.21 15.02
C LEU A 20 -3.30 2.63 13.63
N SER A 21 -4.05 3.17 12.67
CA SER A 21 -4.10 2.72 11.28
C SER A 21 -2.72 2.59 10.68
N CYS A 22 -2.39 1.36 10.32
CA CYS A 22 -1.10 1.01 9.76
C CYS A 22 -1.22 -0.30 8.98
N MET A 23 -0.67 -0.34 7.79
CA MET A 23 -0.65 -1.52 6.94
C MET A 23 0.78 -1.97 6.64
N LEU A 24 1.05 -3.26 6.80
CA LEU A 24 2.31 -3.88 6.41
C LEU A 24 2.09 -4.77 5.19
N LEU A 25 2.75 -4.44 4.09
CA LEU A 25 2.74 -5.19 2.83
C LEU A 25 4.00 -6.04 2.72
N ARG A 26 3.85 -7.34 2.41
CA ARG A 26 4.94 -8.27 2.18
C ARG A 26 4.91 -8.81 0.75
N ASN A 27 6.04 -8.69 0.07
CA ASN A 27 6.29 -9.37 -1.21
C ASN A 27 7.57 -10.21 -1.11
N GLY A 28 7.43 -11.52 -1.12
CA GLY A 28 8.53 -12.43 -0.82
C GLY A 28 9.11 -12.19 0.57
N SER A 29 10.38 -11.81 0.64
CA SER A 29 11.05 -11.46 1.91
C SER A 29 11.02 -9.96 2.24
N THR A 30 10.56 -9.10 1.34
CA THR A 30 10.61 -7.64 1.53
C THR A 30 9.33 -7.09 2.13
N LEU A 31 9.47 -6.02 2.92
CA LEU A 31 8.37 -5.35 3.60
C LEU A 31 8.28 -3.87 3.21
N THR A 32 7.06 -3.40 3.05
CA THR A 32 6.71 -1.97 2.92
C THR A 32 5.66 -1.63 3.97
N LEU A 33 5.89 -0.58 4.75
CA LEU A 33 4.97 -0.09 5.77
C LEU A 33 4.21 1.12 5.21
N PHE A 34 2.90 1.15 5.42
CA PHE A 34 2.06 2.32 5.12
C PHE A 34 1.52 2.88 6.42
N ASP A 35 1.91 4.11 6.71
CA ASP A 35 1.76 4.82 7.98
C ASP A 35 2.43 4.11 9.17
N CYS A 36 2.67 4.86 10.23
CA CYS A 36 3.42 4.40 11.40
C CYS A 36 3.00 5.21 12.63
N GLY A 37 1.77 5.01 13.09
CA GLY A 37 1.27 5.63 14.31
C GLY A 37 1.94 5.10 15.57
N GLU A 38 1.64 5.72 16.71
CA GLU A 38 2.17 5.32 18.01
C GLU A 38 1.92 3.82 18.28
N GLY A 39 2.96 3.12 18.72
CA GLY A 39 2.87 1.71 19.10
C GLY A 39 2.89 0.70 17.95
N THR A 40 3.06 1.12 16.70
CA THR A 40 3.08 0.24 15.49
C THR A 40 4.00 -0.98 15.64
N GLN A 41 5.14 -0.86 16.35
CA GLN A 41 6.06 -1.97 16.57
C GLN A 41 5.47 -3.10 17.43
N ILE A 42 4.42 -2.86 18.20
CA ILE A 42 3.81 -3.86 19.10
C ILE A 42 3.05 -4.93 18.30
N PRO A 43 2.01 -4.58 17.50
CA PRO A 43 1.30 -5.54 16.67
C PRO A 43 2.23 -6.16 15.61
N TRP A 44 3.20 -5.40 15.08
CA TRP A 44 4.19 -5.96 14.16
C TRP A 44 5.05 -7.04 14.80
N LYS A 45 5.53 -6.82 16.04
CA LYS A 45 6.28 -7.85 16.77
C LYS A 45 5.44 -9.13 16.95
N SER A 46 4.16 -8.98 17.28
CA SER A 46 3.23 -10.09 17.45
C SER A 46 2.97 -10.86 16.15
N LEU A 47 2.96 -10.17 15.00
CA LEU A 47 2.80 -10.78 13.68
C LEU A 47 3.96 -11.70 13.29
N GLY A 48 5.18 -11.42 13.75
CA GLY A 48 6.35 -12.28 13.52
C GLY A 48 7.01 -12.16 12.15
N TRP A 49 6.65 -11.16 11.33
CA TRP A 49 7.28 -10.98 9.99
C TRP A 49 8.69 -10.41 10.03
N GLY A 50 9.21 -10.09 11.21
CA GLY A 50 10.55 -9.52 11.40
C GLY A 50 10.64 -8.05 10.94
N PHE A 51 11.64 -7.33 11.46
CA PHE A 51 11.83 -5.91 11.15
C PHE A 51 12.93 -5.66 10.12
N ARG A 52 13.92 -6.56 10.02
CA ARG A 52 15.09 -6.37 9.16
C ARG A 52 14.74 -6.15 7.69
N GLN A 53 13.65 -6.75 7.24
CA GLN A 53 13.24 -6.76 5.83
C GLN A 53 12.46 -5.52 5.40
N LEU A 54 12.24 -4.56 6.31
CA LEU A 54 11.60 -3.29 5.97
C LEU A 54 12.47 -2.51 4.99
N GLY A 55 12.00 -2.35 3.76
CA GLY A 55 12.72 -1.61 2.72
C GLY A 55 12.15 -0.24 2.44
N ALA A 56 10.86 0.00 2.75
CA ALA A 56 10.24 1.30 2.57
C ALA A 56 9.14 1.59 3.60
N ILE A 57 8.92 2.88 3.87
CA ILE A 57 7.78 3.41 4.61
C ILE A 57 7.09 4.46 3.72
N CYS A 58 5.78 4.36 3.55
CA CYS A 58 4.96 5.32 2.82
C CYS A 58 4.03 6.03 3.81
N PHE A 59 4.22 7.32 4.02
CA PHE A 59 3.35 8.13 4.86
C PHE A 59 2.27 8.80 4.02
N THR A 60 1.01 8.65 4.43
CA THR A 60 -0.10 9.32 3.77
C THR A 60 -0.07 10.82 4.05
N HIS A 61 0.16 11.20 5.29
CA HIS A 61 0.29 12.59 5.74
C HIS A 61 1.02 12.67 7.09
N MET A 62 1.20 13.89 7.63
CA MET A 62 2.07 14.12 8.78
C MET A 62 1.31 14.35 10.11
N HIS A 63 0.07 13.88 10.27
CA HIS A 63 -0.58 13.88 11.58
C HIS A 63 0.06 12.85 12.52
N ALA A 64 -0.03 13.10 13.82
CA ALA A 64 0.67 12.32 14.83
C ALA A 64 0.27 10.83 14.83
N ASP A 65 -0.99 10.54 14.64
CA ASP A 65 -1.52 9.16 14.58
C ASP A 65 -1.02 8.36 13.38
N HIS A 66 -0.37 9.01 12.40
CA HIS A 66 0.26 8.36 11.25
C HIS A 66 1.79 8.32 11.32
N VAL A 67 2.45 9.16 12.13
CA VAL A 67 3.92 9.28 12.11
C VAL A 67 4.61 9.07 13.46
N ALA A 68 3.90 9.19 14.59
CA ALA A 68 4.52 9.21 15.92
C ALA A 68 5.22 7.90 16.32
N GLY A 69 4.90 6.78 15.69
CA GLY A 69 5.54 5.48 15.92
C GLY A 69 6.89 5.31 15.25
N LEU A 70 7.26 6.20 14.32
CA LEU A 70 8.46 6.06 13.51
C LEU A 70 9.75 5.84 14.31
N PRO A 71 10.06 6.63 15.38
CA PRO A 71 11.29 6.41 16.15
C PRO A 71 11.40 4.99 16.72
N GLY A 72 10.29 4.45 17.25
CA GLY A 72 10.22 3.09 17.78
C GLY A 72 10.45 2.04 16.70
N VAL A 73 9.87 2.22 15.50
CA VAL A 73 10.06 1.29 14.37
C VAL A 73 11.50 1.36 13.87
N LEU A 74 12.09 2.55 13.69
CA LEU A 74 13.49 2.69 13.26
C LEU A 74 14.45 1.97 14.21
N PHE A 75 14.21 2.11 15.52
CA PHE A 75 15.00 1.46 16.55
C PHE A 75 14.88 -0.08 16.47
N MET A 76 13.68 -0.63 16.27
CA MET A 76 13.47 -2.06 16.09
C MET A 76 14.12 -2.61 14.82
N VAL A 77 14.09 -1.84 13.72
CA VAL A 77 14.77 -2.19 12.46
C VAL A 77 16.28 -2.22 12.65
N ALA A 78 16.85 -1.27 13.39
CA ALA A 78 18.28 -1.26 13.75
C ALA A 78 18.67 -2.47 14.60
N HIS A 79 17.89 -2.80 15.64
CA HIS A 79 18.11 -3.97 16.50
C HIS A 79 17.98 -5.29 15.73
N ALA A 80 17.19 -5.33 14.66
CA ALA A 80 17.08 -6.49 13.79
C ALA A 80 18.29 -6.66 12.85
N GLY A 81 19.30 -5.77 12.93
CA GLY A 81 20.55 -5.85 12.17
C GLY A 81 20.41 -5.45 10.69
N ARG A 82 19.51 -4.50 10.38
CA ARG A 82 19.46 -3.90 9.04
C ARG A 82 20.66 -2.99 8.82
N THR A 83 21.26 -3.07 7.65
CA THR A 83 22.35 -2.19 7.19
C THR A 83 22.05 -1.55 5.83
N GLU A 84 21.08 -2.09 5.10
CA GLU A 84 20.66 -1.60 3.80
C GLU A 84 19.82 -0.33 3.95
N SER A 85 19.84 0.54 2.95
CA SER A 85 19.07 1.79 2.94
C SER A 85 17.57 1.56 3.19
N LEU A 86 16.95 2.47 3.91
CA LEU A 86 15.51 2.54 4.11
C LEU A 86 14.96 3.77 3.39
N ASP A 87 14.03 3.57 2.46
CA ASP A 87 13.34 4.64 1.77
C ASP A 87 12.09 5.09 2.55
N ILE A 88 11.92 6.39 2.71
CA ILE A 88 10.70 6.98 3.31
C ILE A 88 10.06 7.88 2.26
N TYR A 89 8.83 7.57 1.91
CA TYR A 89 8.01 8.33 0.97
C TYR A 89 6.90 9.07 1.70
N GLY A 90 6.56 10.29 1.26
CA GLY A 90 5.44 11.05 1.81
C GLY A 90 5.15 12.33 1.04
N PRO A 91 4.11 13.09 1.43
CA PRO A 91 3.76 14.36 0.81
C PRO A 91 4.80 15.46 1.12
N PRO A 92 4.71 16.65 0.51
CA PRO A 92 5.52 17.81 0.89
C PRO A 92 5.43 18.11 2.40
N GLY A 93 6.57 18.34 3.04
CA GLY A 93 6.73 18.53 4.49
C GLY A 93 7.17 17.26 5.24
N THR A 94 7.22 16.12 4.58
CA THR A 94 7.69 14.85 5.16
C THR A 94 9.10 14.96 5.72
N ALA A 95 10.04 15.55 4.96
CA ALA A 95 11.42 15.67 5.38
C ALA A 95 11.55 16.45 6.71
N TYR A 96 10.83 17.55 6.84
CA TYR A 96 10.86 18.38 8.05
C TYR A 96 10.40 17.59 9.29
N VAL A 97 9.27 16.87 9.20
CA VAL A 97 8.71 16.12 10.32
C VAL A 97 9.59 14.92 10.66
N ILE A 98 10.03 14.15 9.68
CA ILE A 98 10.83 12.94 9.88
C ILE A 98 12.20 13.28 10.47
N GLU A 99 12.86 14.35 10.01
CA GLU A 99 14.12 14.81 10.60
C GLU A 99 13.93 15.26 12.06
N GLY A 100 12.78 15.84 12.39
CA GLY A 100 12.42 16.17 13.78
C GLY A 100 12.28 14.92 14.65
N LEU A 101 11.54 13.91 14.19
CA LEU A 101 11.33 12.64 14.90
C LEU A 101 12.63 11.82 15.04
N ARG A 102 13.50 11.85 14.05
CA ARG A 102 14.79 11.14 14.07
C ARG A 102 15.75 11.64 15.14
N ARG A 103 15.62 12.85 15.65
CA ARG A 103 16.50 13.38 16.69
C ARG A 103 16.55 12.54 17.95
N ILE A 104 15.48 11.83 18.29
CA ILE A 104 15.43 10.90 19.42
C ILE A 104 15.90 9.48 19.08
N ALA A 105 16.16 9.21 17.80
CA ALA A 105 16.70 7.96 17.27
C ALA A 105 17.81 8.27 16.25
N ALA A 106 18.82 9.06 16.69
CA ALA A 106 19.72 9.77 15.79
C ALA A 106 20.70 8.87 15.02
N GLU A 107 21.24 7.86 15.65
CA GLU A 107 22.28 7.01 15.04
C GLU A 107 21.71 5.65 14.59
N MET A 108 21.33 5.61 13.32
CA MET A 108 20.87 4.35 12.69
C MET A 108 22.03 3.69 11.94
N PRO A 109 22.21 2.36 12.02
CA PRO A 109 23.25 1.63 11.31
C PRO A 109 23.01 1.52 9.80
N TYR A 110 21.99 2.20 9.28
CA TYR A 110 21.60 2.19 7.88
C TYR A 110 21.21 3.60 7.40
N PRO A 111 21.45 3.92 6.12
CA PRO A 111 21.03 5.17 5.52
C PRO A 111 19.48 5.26 5.46
N ILE A 112 18.94 6.46 5.68
CA ILE A 112 17.52 6.77 5.46
C ILE A 112 17.45 7.79 4.34
N GLN A 113 16.67 7.48 3.30
CA GLN A 113 16.43 8.37 2.16
C GLN A 113 14.97 8.83 2.19
N ILE A 114 14.76 10.15 2.22
CA ILE A 114 13.43 10.75 2.28
C ILE A 114 13.06 11.29 0.91
N HIS A 115 11.88 10.88 0.42
CA HIS A 115 11.36 11.24 -0.90
C HIS A 115 10.02 11.95 -0.73
N GLU A 116 9.97 13.24 -0.97
CA GLU A 116 8.71 13.98 -1.03
C GLU A 116 8.05 13.80 -2.40
N LEU A 117 6.83 13.32 -2.38
CA LEU A 117 6.06 12.97 -3.58
C LEU A 117 4.97 14.00 -3.86
N LYS A 118 4.71 14.21 -5.15
CA LYS A 118 3.54 14.95 -5.65
C LYS A 118 2.57 13.96 -6.30
N SER A 119 1.28 14.29 -6.27
CA SER A 119 0.24 13.52 -6.96
C SER A 119 0.62 13.14 -8.39
N GLY A 120 0.33 11.89 -8.78
CA GLY A 120 0.68 11.34 -10.09
C GLY A 120 2.10 10.77 -10.19
N LYS A 121 2.93 10.87 -9.14
CA LYS A 121 4.29 10.30 -9.16
C LYS A 121 4.23 8.78 -9.08
N GLN A 122 5.06 8.14 -9.91
CA GLN A 122 5.39 6.71 -9.82
C GLN A 122 6.78 6.55 -9.22
N PHE A 123 7.00 5.47 -8.45
CA PHE A 123 8.25 5.16 -7.78
C PHE A 123 8.40 3.65 -7.56
N ALA A 124 9.62 3.21 -7.31
CA ALA A 124 9.89 1.81 -7.01
C ALA A 124 9.62 1.53 -5.53
N LEU A 125 8.98 0.40 -5.26
CA LEU A 125 8.86 -0.17 -3.92
C LEU A 125 9.69 -1.45 -3.81
N PRO A 126 10.07 -1.89 -2.58
CA PRO A 126 10.82 -3.11 -2.36
C PRO A 126 10.17 -4.34 -3.00
N GLY A 127 11.00 -5.33 -3.37
CA GLY A 127 10.52 -6.59 -3.95
C GLY A 127 10.04 -6.47 -5.40
N GLY A 128 10.38 -5.39 -6.12
CA GLY A 128 9.99 -5.19 -7.51
C GLY A 128 8.54 -4.71 -7.67
N LEU A 129 7.94 -4.18 -6.61
CA LEU A 129 6.65 -3.52 -6.68
C LEU A 129 6.78 -2.15 -7.34
N GLN A 130 5.76 -1.76 -8.08
CA GLN A 130 5.57 -0.40 -8.56
C GLN A 130 4.63 0.36 -7.63
N GLY A 131 5.10 1.48 -7.09
CA GLY A 131 4.31 2.42 -6.31
C GLY A 131 3.81 3.57 -7.16
N SER A 132 2.64 4.09 -6.84
CA SER A 132 2.14 5.37 -7.34
C SER A 132 1.34 6.08 -6.25
N CYS A 133 1.15 7.39 -6.39
CA CYS A 133 0.39 8.17 -5.43
C CYS A 133 -0.54 9.18 -6.10
N ALA A 134 -1.64 9.49 -5.42
CA ALA A 134 -2.59 10.53 -5.80
C ALA A 134 -2.90 11.43 -4.61
N ALA A 135 -3.28 12.69 -4.88
CA ALA A 135 -3.69 13.59 -3.83
C ALA A 135 -5.00 13.14 -3.20
N ALA A 136 -5.04 13.16 -1.88
CA ALA A 136 -6.24 13.01 -1.07
C ALA A 136 -6.74 14.38 -0.58
N SER A 137 -8.04 14.47 -0.27
CA SER A 137 -8.69 15.72 0.14
C SER A 137 -8.83 15.76 1.67
N HIS A 138 -7.75 16.20 2.32
CA HIS A 138 -7.66 16.34 3.78
C HIS A 138 -7.17 17.74 4.16
N GLY A 139 -7.19 18.09 5.44
CA GLY A 139 -6.81 19.44 5.92
C GLY A 139 -5.33 19.80 5.76
N VAL A 140 -4.47 18.82 5.46
CA VAL A 140 -3.03 18.92 5.24
C VAL A 140 -2.63 18.24 3.94
N PRO A 141 -1.42 18.43 3.40
CA PRO A 141 -0.93 17.64 2.28
C PRO A 141 -1.06 16.15 2.57
N CYS A 142 -1.87 15.44 1.77
CA CYS A 142 -2.19 14.04 1.97
C CYS A 142 -2.15 13.27 0.66
N LEU A 143 -1.66 12.01 0.70
CA LEU A 143 -1.51 11.12 -0.45
C LEU A 143 -2.21 9.79 -0.19
N ALA A 144 -2.93 9.33 -1.19
CA ALA A 144 -3.30 7.94 -1.35
C ALA A 144 -2.18 7.21 -2.09
N TYR A 145 -2.00 5.92 -1.80
CA TYR A 145 -0.98 5.08 -2.42
C TYR A 145 -1.60 3.90 -3.16
N ARG A 146 -0.95 3.51 -4.26
CA ARG A 146 -1.24 2.27 -4.98
C ARG A 146 0.06 1.49 -5.12
N ALA A 147 0.00 0.19 -4.84
CA ALA A 147 1.10 -0.74 -5.03
C ALA A 147 0.69 -1.84 -6.00
N GLU A 148 1.56 -2.14 -6.97
CA GLU A 148 1.29 -3.09 -8.03
C GLU A 148 2.46 -4.08 -8.17
N LEU A 149 2.13 -5.37 -8.20
CA LEU A 149 3.03 -6.44 -8.58
C LEU A 149 2.73 -6.81 -10.03
N LEU A 150 3.55 -6.31 -10.95
CA LEU A 150 3.37 -6.57 -12.37
C LEU A 150 3.62 -8.05 -12.69
N ARG A 151 2.82 -8.61 -13.59
CA ARG A 151 2.99 -9.98 -14.07
C ARG A 151 3.53 -9.95 -15.49
N LYS A 152 4.73 -10.50 -15.68
CA LYS A 152 5.33 -10.59 -17.03
C LYS A 152 4.44 -11.47 -17.92
N PRO A 153 4.37 -11.17 -19.24
CA PRO A 153 3.75 -12.04 -20.23
C PRO A 153 4.32 -13.46 -20.16
N ALA A 154 3.51 -14.45 -20.48
CA ALA A 154 4.00 -15.83 -20.55
C ALA A 154 4.96 -15.98 -21.75
N PHE A 155 6.08 -16.67 -21.55
CA PHE A 155 6.96 -17.05 -22.65
C PHE A 155 6.33 -18.20 -23.42
N GLN A 156 6.27 -18.08 -24.74
CA GLN A 156 5.64 -19.07 -25.63
C GLN A 156 6.74 -19.95 -26.23
N VAL A 157 6.99 -21.08 -25.57
CA VAL A 157 8.05 -22.03 -25.93
C VAL A 157 7.91 -22.52 -27.37
N GLU A 158 6.68 -22.83 -27.79
CA GLU A 158 6.38 -23.34 -29.14
C GLU A 158 6.78 -22.32 -30.23
N GLN A 159 6.53 -21.03 -30.00
CA GLN A 159 6.92 -19.97 -30.92
C GLN A 159 8.45 -19.81 -30.98
N ALA A 160 9.11 -19.88 -29.83
CA ALA A 160 10.57 -19.81 -29.77
C ALA A 160 11.23 -20.99 -30.50
N GLN A 161 10.66 -22.18 -30.38
CA GLN A 161 11.09 -23.39 -31.11
C GLN A 161 10.83 -23.29 -32.62
N ALA A 162 9.68 -22.77 -33.02
CA ALA A 162 9.37 -22.55 -34.42
C ALA A 162 10.33 -21.56 -35.12
N LEU A 163 10.87 -20.58 -34.33
CA LEU A 163 11.91 -19.66 -34.78
C LEU A 163 13.33 -20.26 -34.70
N GLY A 164 13.47 -21.51 -34.28
CA GLY A 164 14.76 -22.17 -34.15
C GLY A 164 15.65 -21.61 -33.03
N LEU A 165 15.07 -20.88 -32.08
CA LEU A 165 15.84 -20.18 -31.03
C LEU A 165 16.39 -21.13 -29.98
N PRO A 166 17.69 -21.11 -29.70
CA PRO A 166 18.28 -21.89 -28.64
C PRO A 166 17.83 -21.41 -27.27
N VAL A 167 17.67 -22.31 -26.31
CA VAL A 167 17.14 -22.06 -24.97
C VAL A 167 17.91 -20.96 -24.22
N GLN A 168 19.22 -20.84 -24.48
CA GLN A 168 20.11 -19.83 -23.89
C GLN A 168 19.67 -18.38 -24.21
N LEU A 169 18.95 -18.16 -25.30
CA LEU A 169 18.47 -16.83 -25.70
C LEU A 169 17.07 -16.49 -25.17
N TRP A 170 16.33 -17.47 -24.69
CA TRP A 170 14.94 -17.28 -24.24
C TRP A 170 14.82 -16.28 -23.08
N SER A 171 15.74 -16.36 -22.11
CA SER A 171 15.75 -15.45 -20.97
C SER A 171 15.92 -13.97 -21.38
N ARG A 172 16.74 -13.69 -22.38
CA ARG A 172 16.95 -12.33 -22.90
C ARG A 172 15.67 -11.78 -23.50
N LEU A 173 15.01 -12.56 -24.36
CA LEU A 173 13.72 -12.18 -24.95
C LEU A 173 12.63 -12.01 -23.87
N GLN A 174 12.60 -12.89 -22.86
CA GLN A 174 11.65 -12.80 -21.75
C GLN A 174 11.86 -11.54 -20.89
N HIS A 175 13.10 -10.98 -20.89
CA HIS A 175 13.41 -9.74 -20.21
C HIS A 175 13.25 -8.48 -21.09
N GLY A 176 12.69 -8.66 -22.30
CA GLY A 176 12.36 -7.53 -23.17
C GLY A 176 13.47 -7.12 -24.13
N GLU A 177 14.57 -7.90 -24.24
CA GLU A 177 15.69 -7.62 -25.13
C GLU A 177 15.40 -8.19 -26.52
N ALA A 178 15.46 -7.34 -27.56
CA ALA A 178 15.51 -7.80 -28.94
C ALA A 178 16.92 -8.29 -29.25
N LEU A 179 17.04 -9.36 -30.04
CA LEU A 179 18.35 -9.93 -30.40
C LEU A 179 18.39 -10.32 -31.86
N GLU A 180 19.59 -10.33 -32.44
CA GLU A 180 19.85 -10.84 -33.77
C GLU A 180 20.16 -12.35 -33.69
N TYR A 181 19.46 -13.14 -34.52
CA TYR A 181 19.70 -14.58 -34.66
C TYR A 181 19.51 -15.01 -36.11
N ASN A 182 20.50 -15.68 -36.67
CA ASN A 182 20.52 -16.12 -38.08
C ASN A 182 20.23 -14.99 -39.11
N GLY A 183 20.73 -13.75 -38.86
CA GLY A 183 20.53 -12.60 -39.73
C GLY A 183 19.12 -11.96 -39.63
N GLN A 184 18.31 -12.38 -38.64
CA GLN A 184 17.00 -11.80 -38.36
C GLN A 184 16.94 -11.17 -36.97
N ILE A 185 16.25 -10.02 -36.86
CA ILE A 185 15.98 -9.42 -35.55
C ILE A 185 14.76 -10.10 -34.96
N ILE A 186 14.98 -10.77 -33.85
CA ILE A 186 13.93 -11.40 -33.05
C ILE A 186 13.54 -10.45 -31.93
N THR A 187 12.26 -10.10 -31.86
CA THR A 187 11.71 -9.23 -30.81
C THR A 187 10.96 -10.02 -29.75
N PRO A 188 10.87 -9.52 -28.51
CA PRO A 188 10.11 -10.16 -27.45
C PRO A 188 8.67 -10.50 -27.82
N GLN A 189 8.01 -9.66 -28.60
CA GLN A 189 6.60 -9.82 -29.02
C GLN A 189 6.37 -11.08 -29.85
N GLN A 190 7.40 -11.63 -30.48
CA GLN A 190 7.31 -12.85 -31.29
C GLN A 190 7.26 -14.12 -30.44
N VAL A 191 7.68 -14.04 -29.15
CA VAL A 191 7.79 -15.19 -28.24
C VAL A 191 7.10 -14.95 -26.89
N LEU A 192 6.49 -13.78 -26.69
CA LEU A 192 5.73 -13.47 -25.50
C LEU A 192 4.23 -13.48 -25.79
N GLY A 193 3.47 -14.05 -24.88
CA GLY A 193 2.01 -14.02 -24.92
C GLY A 193 1.44 -12.62 -24.60
N PRO A 194 0.12 -12.49 -24.52
CA PRO A 194 -0.51 -11.23 -24.18
C PRO A 194 -0.12 -10.76 -22.77
N PRO A 195 -0.25 -9.45 -22.49
CA PRO A 195 -0.10 -8.92 -21.13
C PRO A 195 -0.98 -9.70 -20.14
N ARG A 196 -0.44 -10.00 -18.97
CA ARG A 196 -1.17 -10.67 -17.90
C ARG A 196 -1.47 -9.68 -16.78
N ARG A 197 -2.66 -9.80 -16.19
CA ARG A 197 -3.03 -8.98 -15.04
C ARG A 197 -2.08 -9.29 -13.87
N GLY A 198 -1.53 -8.23 -13.29
CA GLY A 198 -0.78 -8.27 -12.05
C GLY A 198 -1.69 -8.33 -10.82
N ILE A 199 -1.11 -8.05 -9.65
CA ILE A 199 -1.84 -7.85 -8.40
C ILE A 199 -1.71 -6.37 -8.04
N SER A 200 -2.80 -5.74 -7.62
CA SER A 200 -2.80 -4.33 -7.24
C SER A 200 -3.65 -4.07 -6.01
N LEU A 201 -3.18 -3.15 -5.17
CA LEU A 201 -3.94 -2.62 -4.05
C LEU A 201 -3.85 -1.10 -4.01
N ALA A 202 -4.87 -0.45 -3.43
CA ALA A 202 -4.85 0.96 -3.09
C ALA A 202 -5.09 1.14 -1.58
N PHE A 203 -4.33 2.06 -0.96
CA PHE A 203 -4.45 2.45 0.43
C PHE A 203 -4.83 3.93 0.49
N ILE A 204 -6.03 4.21 0.97
CA ILE A 204 -6.66 5.54 0.98
C ILE A 204 -7.17 5.82 2.40
N THR A 205 -6.48 6.69 3.12
CA THR A 205 -6.90 7.15 4.45
C THR A 205 -7.10 8.66 4.42
N ASP A 206 -7.79 9.19 5.43
CA ASP A 206 -7.90 10.61 5.75
C ASP A 206 -8.21 11.49 4.53
N THR A 207 -9.45 11.37 4.06
CA THR A 207 -9.88 12.11 2.88
C THR A 207 -11.40 12.24 2.78
N ARG A 208 -11.85 13.28 2.07
CA ARG A 208 -13.19 13.28 1.50
C ARG A 208 -13.21 12.50 0.19
N PRO A 209 -14.37 11.92 -0.20
CA PRO A 209 -14.48 11.21 -1.46
C PRO A 209 -14.29 12.18 -2.64
N THR A 210 -13.46 11.77 -3.61
CA THR A 210 -13.25 12.49 -4.86
C THR A 210 -13.28 11.55 -6.05
N LYS A 211 -13.69 12.07 -7.22
CA LYS A 211 -13.67 11.30 -8.47
C LYS A 211 -12.24 10.83 -8.81
N ALA A 212 -11.24 11.66 -8.53
CA ALA A 212 -9.83 11.33 -8.77
C ALA A 212 -9.37 10.11 -7.97
N LEU A 213 -9.83 9.93 -6.73
CA LEU A 213 -9.52 8.75 -5.91
C LEU A 213 -10.19 7.48 -6.46
N SER A 214 -11.43 7.56 -6.96
CA SER A 214 -12.06 6.41 -7.63
C SER A 214 -11.32 6.02 -8.91
N GLU A 215 -10.87 7.00 -9.70
CA GLU A 215 -10.06 6.76 -10.89
C GLU A 215 -8.67 6.17 -10.54
N PHE A 216 -8.05 6.64 -9.46
CA PHE A 216 -6.78 6.14 -8.96
C PHE A 216 -6.86 4.69 -8.46
N ALA A 217 -7.95 4.33 -7.80
CA ALA A 217 -8.22 2.97 -7.31
C ALA A 217 -8.84 2.06 -8.37
N ARG A 218 -8.87 2.45 -9.65
CA ARG A 218 -9.52 1.68 -10.72
C ARG A 218 -8.99 0.26 -10.81
N ASP A 219 -9.92 -0.71 -10.81
CA ASP A 219 -9.69 -2.14 -11.04
C ASP A 219 -8.67 -2.79 -10.08
N VAL A 220 -8.44 -2.22 -8.87
CA VAL A 220 -7.58 -2.85 -7.88
C VAL A 220 -8.19 -4.14 -7.33
N ASP A 221 -7.34 -5.10 -6.97
CA ASP A 221 -7.77 -6.34 -6.32
C ASP A 221 -8.26 -6.07 -4.89
N LEU A 222 -7.66 -5.08 -4.21
CA LEU A 222 -8.06 -4.65 -2.88
C LEU A 222 -7.98 -3.13 -2.74
N LEU A 223 -9.10 -2.51 -2.42
CA LEU A 223 -9.13 -1.15 -1.91
C LEU A 223 -9.17 -1.18 -0.38
N ILE A 224 -8.19 -0.57 0.26
CA ILE A 224 -8.16 -0.34 1.71
C ILE A 224 -8.48 1.13 1.91
N CYS A 225 -9.61 1.42 2.57
CA CYS A 225 -10.13 2.78 2.64
C CYS A 225 -10.59 3.13 4.05
N GLU A 226 -10.46 4.40 4.44
CA GLU A 226 -10.94 4.86 5.73
C GLU A 226 -12.44 4.67 5.91
N SER A 227 -12.87 4.62 7.17
CA SER A 227 -14.26 4.65 7.60
C SER A 227 -14.32 5.26 9.01
N MET A 228 -13.93 6.54 9.10
CA MET A 228 -13.88 7.24 10.38
C MET A 228 -15.26 7.27 11.07
N TYR A 229 -16.33 7.26 10.28
CA TYR A 229 -17.72 7.33 10.77
C TYR A 229 -18.56 6.20 10.15
N ASP A 230 -19.50 5.68 10.93
CA ASP A 230 -20.42 4.61 10.55
C ASP A 230 -21.90 5.00 10.69
N ASP A 231 -22.19 6.18 11.23
CA ASP A 231 -23.55 6.72 11.33
C ASP A 231 -23.76 7.79 10.25
N PRO A 232 -24.76 7.66 9.36
CA PRO A 232 -25.13 8.70 8.39
C PRO A 232 -25.41 10.07 9.02
N GLY A 233 -25.84 10.12 10.29
CA GLY A 233 -25.99 11.35 11.06
C GLY A 233 -24.69 12.14 11.25
N ASP A 234 -23.55 11.48 11.17
CA ASP A 234 -22.21 12.09 11.30
C ASP A 234 -21.69 12.71 10.00
N LEU A 235 -22.46 12.76 8.92
CA LEU A 235 -22.01 13.31 7.63
C LEU A 235 -21.50 14.75 7.73
N VAL A 236 -22.12 15.59 8.55
CA VAL A 236 -21.69 16.97 8.77
C VAL A 236 -20.32 16.99 9.44
N LEU A 237 -20.11 16.12 10.44
CA LEU A 237 -18.84 15.98 11.15
C LEU A 237 -17.75 15.39 10.25
N ALA A 238 -18.08 14.39 9.45
CA ALA A 238 -17.19 13.80 8.46
C ALA A 238 -16.67 14.86 7.46
N ARG A 239 -17.56 15.72 6.99
CA ARG A 239 -17.18 16.83 6.10
C ARG A 239 -16.32 17.87 6.80
N ALA A 240 -16.66 18.24 8.03
CA ALA A 240 -15.88 19.24 8.80
C ALA A 240 -14.46 18.79 9.11
N ASN A 241 -14.27 17.49 9.37
CA ASN A 241 -12.99 16.89 9.70
C ASN A 241 -12.25 16.29 8.48
N ALA A 242 -12.82 16.42 7.29
CA ALA A 242 -12.28 15.88 6.04
C ALA A 242 -12.05 14.36 6.07
N HIS A 243 -13.03 13.61 6.61
CA HIS A 243 -13.09 12.14 6.65
C HIS A 243 -14.34 11.59 5.97
N MET A 244 -14.48 10.27 5.89
CA MET A 244 -15.59 9.59 5.21
C MET A 244 -16.47 8.76 6.16
N LEU A 245 -17.70 8.57 5.71
CA LEU A 245 -18.59 7.50 6.15
C LEU A 245 -18.21 6.18 5.45
N ALA A 246 -18.57 5.05 6.05
CA ALA A 246 -18.39 3.72 5.45
C ALA A 246 -19.05 3.62 4.07
N GLU A 247 -20.23 4.21 3.89
CA GLU A 247 -20.96 4.25 2.62
C GLU A 247 -20.22 5.05 1.54
N GLU A 248 -19.56 6.14 1.91
CA GLU A 248 -18.78 6.93 0.96
C GLU A 248 -17.56 6.16 0.47
N SER A 249 -16.88 5.41 1.33
CA SER A 249 -15.78 4.52 0.96
C SER A 249 -16.23 3.37 0.05
N ALA A 250 -17.42 2.80 0.33
CA ALA A 250 -18.05 1.82 -0.53
C ALA A 250 -18.43 2.39 -1.91
N GLY A 251 -18.84 3.65 -1.96
CA GLY A 251 -19.10 4.38 -3.21
C GLY A 251 -17.82 4.54 -4.05
N ILE A 252 -16.67 4.81 -3.42
CA ILE A 252 -15.36 4.84 -4.12
C ILE A 252 -15.05 3.45 -4.69
N ALA A 253 -15.19 2.38 -3.89
CA ALA A 253 -14.92 1.00 -4.32
C ALA A 253 -15.78 0.60 -5.52
N GLN A 254 -17.08 0.91 -5.48
CA GLN A 254 -18.02 0.65 -6.58
C GLN A 254 -17.65 1.42 -7.84
N ALA A 255 -17.38 2.73 -7.72
CA ALA A 255 -17.01 3.58 -8.86
C ALA A 255 -15.65 3.21 -9.45
N ALA A 256 -14.73 2.69 -8.64
CA ALA A 256 -13.42 2.21 -9.06
C ALA A 256 -13.49 0.83 -9.75
N GLY A 257 -14.55 0.06 -9.58
CA GLY A 257 -14.58 -1.34 -10.02
C GLY A 257 -13.60 -2.23 -9.24
N ALA A 258 -13.31 -1.89 -7.98
CA ALA A 258 -12.44 -2.69 -7.13
C ALA A 258 -13.00 -4.11 -6.95
N GLN A 259 -12.12 -5.10 -6.70
CA GLN A 259 -12.59 -6.48 -6.45
C GLN A 259 -13.08 -6.66 -5.02
N ALA A 260 -12.44 -5.99 -4.06
CA ALA A 260 -12.81 -6.01 -2.65
C ALA A 260 -12.53 -4.67 -1.97
N LEU A 261 -13.29 -4.36 -0.93
CA LEU A 261 -13.08 -3.22 -0.04
C LEU A 261 -12.77 -3.70 1.38
N LEU A 262 -11.72 -3.16 1.96
CA LEU A 262 -11.37 -3.31 3.36
C LEU A 262 -11.45 -1.95 4.05
N LEU A 263 -12.39 -1.80 4.97
CA LEU A 263 -12.56 -0.58 5.76
C LEU A 263 -11.56 -0.54 6.90
N THR A 264 -10.97 0.62 7.16
CA THR A 264 -9.99 0.86 8.23
C THR A 264 -10.14 2.26 8.79
N HIS A 265 -9.23 2.70 9.66
CA HIS A 265 -9.19 4.05 10.21
C HIS A 265 -10.50 4.46 10.89
N PHE A 266 -10.99 3.58 11.75
CA PHE A 266 -12.24 3.79 12.48
C PHE A 266 -12.05 4.77 13.64
N SER A 267 -13.04 5.62 13.88
CA SER A 267 -13.08 6.45 15.08
C SER A 267 -12.93 5.61 16.35
N PRO A 268 -12.24 6.11 17.37
CA PRO A 268 -12.22 5.50 18.69
C PRO A 268 -13.61 5.29 19.31
N LYS A 269 -14.61 6.05 18.85
CA LYS A 269 -16.00 5.93 19.31
C LYS A 269 -16.72 4.70 18.74
N ILE A 270 -16.25 4.16 17.62
CA ILE A 270 -16.85 2.97 17.01
C ILE A 270 -16.38 1.74 17.76
N VAL A 271 -17.25 1.16 18.57
CA VAL A 271 -16.99 -0.05 19.34
C VAL A 271 -17.21 -1.29 18.47
N ASP A 272 -18.26 -1.30 17.67
CA ASP A 272 -18.63 -2.41 16.77
C ASP A 272 -18.47 -2.02 15.29
N THR A 273 -17.33 -2.37 14.71
CA THR A 273 -17.05 -2.10 13.30
C THR A 273 -17.92 -2.89 12.32
N SER A 274 -18.73 -3.85 12.80
CA SER A 274 -19.69 -4.58 11.97
C SER A 274 -20.83 -3.69 11.44
N LEU A 275 -21.09 -2.56 12.12
CA LEU A 275 -22.04 -1.57 11.63
C LEU A 275 -21.54 -0.91 10.34
N ALA A 276 -20.30 -0.43 10.34
CA ALA A 276 -19.64 0.11 9.16
C ALA A 276 -19.60 -0.91 8.00
N GLU A 277 -19.26 -2.18 8.30
CA GLU A 277 -19.26 -3.25 7.31
C GLU A 277 -20.64 -3.45 6.68
N ARG A 278 -21.70 -3.50 7.51
CA ARG A 278 -23.08 -3.65 7.00
C ARG A 278 -23.52 -2.49 6.14
N ALA A 279 -23.22 -1.25 6.55
CA ALA A 279 -23.53 -0.05 5.79
C ALA A 279 -22.82 -0.06 4.42
N ALA A 280 -21.52 -0.35 4.40
CA ALA A 280 -20.74 -0.44 3.17
C ALA A 280 -21.26 -1.54 2.23
N ARG A 281 -21.66 -2.70 2.74
CA ARG A 281 -22.19 -3.83 1.95
C ARG A 281 -23.50 -3.53 1.22
N GLN A 282 -24.27 -2.54 1.67
CA GLN A 282 -25.47 -2.09 0.94
C GLN A 282 -25.13 -1.46 -0.41
N ILE A 283 -23.91 -0.91 -0.54
CA ILE A 283 -23.43 -0.23 -1.75
C ILE A 283 -22.47 -1.14 -2.52
N PHE A 284 -21.51 -1.76 -1.82
CA PHE A 284 -20.50 -2.63 -2.40
C PHE A 284 -20.43 -3.94 -1.63
N ALA A 285 -21.02 -5.01 -2.18
CA ALA A 285 -21.25 -6.28 -1.48
C ALA A 285 -19.96 -6.93 -0.92
N ASN A 286 -18.82 -6.80 -1.62
CA ASN A 286 -17.54 -7.35 -1.17
C ASN A 286 -16.77 -6.37 -0.28
N SER A 287 -17.43 -5.88 0.78
CA SER A 287 -16.86 -5.01 1.80
C SER A 287 -16.65 -5.77 3.10
N ARG A 288 -15.54 -5.49 3.77
CA ARG A 288 -15.21 -6.01 5.11
C ARG A 288 -14.65 -4.91 6.00
N ALA A 289 -14.92 -4.98 7.30
CA ALA A 289 -14.19 -4.20 8.30
C ALA A 289 -12.87 -4.90 8.66
N ALA A 290 -11.77 -4.15 8.61
CA ALA A 290 -10.48 -4.64 9.06
C ALA A 290 -10.47 -4.84 10.59
N ARG A 291 -9.57 -5.71 11.03
CA ARG A 291 -9.23 -5.91 12.44
C ARG A 291 -7.72 -5.92 12.58
N ASP A 292 -7.25 -5.46 13.73
CA ASP A 292 -5.82 -5.49 14.04
C ASP A 292 -5.26 -6.91 13.93
N GLY A 293 -4.13 -7.04 13.25
CA GLY A 293 -3.50 -8.33 12.96
C GLY A 293 -4.15 -9.14 11.84
N MET A 294 -5.21 -8.63 11.16
CA MET A 294 -5.83 -9.30 10.02
C MET A 294 -4.85 -9.43 8.87
N VAL A 295 -4.63 -10.66 8.42
CA VAL A 295 -3.79 -10.96 7.24
C VAL A 295 -4.67 -11.34 6.06
N ILE A 296 -4.37 -10.75 4.91
CA ILE A 296 -5.01 -11.02 3.62
C ILE A 296 -3.91 -11.35 2.62
N THR A 297 -4.10 -12.42 1.86
CA THR A 297 -3.21 -12.79 0.76
C THR A 297 -3.90 -12.52 -0.57
N LEU A 298 -3.25 -11.75 -1.43
CA LEU A 298 -3.64 -11.57 -2.83
C LEU A 298 -2.76 -12.44 -3.71
N ASP A 299 -3.38 -13.19 -4.61
CA ASP A 299 -2.68 -14.02 -5.57
C ASP A 299 -3.11 -13.70 -7.00
N TYR A 300 -2.35 -14.18 -7.97
CA TYR A 300 -2.72 -14.04 -9.37
C TYR A 300 -3.99 -14.83 -9.66
N SER A 301 -4.96 -14.16 -10.25
CA SER A 301 -6.15 -14.78 -10.83
C SER A 301 -5.84 -15.52 -12.14
#